data_dd19fd1310f1b148fb3cdef6f1738057
#
_entry.id   dd19fd1310f1b148fb3cdef6f1738057
#
_cell.length_a   1.000
_cell.length_b   1.000
_cell.length_c   1.000
_cell.angle_alpha   90.00
_cell.angle_beta   90.00
_cell.angle_gamma   90.00
#
_symmetry.space_group_name_H-M   'P 1'
#
loop_
_entity.id
_entity.type
_entity.pdbx_description
1 polymer ?
#
loop_
_entity_poly.entity_id
_entity_poly.type
_entity_poly.pdbx_seq_one_letter_code
_entity_poly.pdbx_strand_id
1 'polypeptide(L)'
;MNGRNIFFSLVSVISFPLLYSCIGHVSNEDDGAKKQFCLPDSLLKNLTYDTIKSEPVSSELLLSGKITYNEDNVAKVFPLVSGQVTDVKVSLGDYVEKGKVLAVIRSSDMANYYNEFKASQSELVIAKKNMEVTVSMKNSGVSSEKDYLISQNEYQKALAQYNKILEVLKINGSSFSVKDSTGSGYVIKSPISGFIVEKDITVGKDIRPDDNSALFTISDLKEVWAVANVFETDIAKVQIGSITEITTLSYPGKTFNGKIERISNILDPETKVMSIKVHLENADFKLKPGMFAQFILHFPEDKKMLAVKSTSIIFSDNKNYVLRYRSKCDVTIQPVNIFKSSDGISFIEGESLREGDLAIARNGLYVFTELEKL
;
A
#
# COMPACT_ATOMS: atom_id res chain seq x y z
N MET A 1 19.90 43.41 51.54
CA MET A 1 20.62 43.17 52.81
C MET A 1 21.88 42.43 52.40
N ASN A 2 22.96 43.19 52.37
CA ASN A 2 24.22 43.13 53.10
C ASN A 2 25.00 41.84 52.85
N GLY A 3 26.28 41.78 52.54
CA GLY A 3 27.38 42.78 52.47
C GLY A 3 28.59 41.96 52.02
N ARG A 4 29.37 42.43 51.05
CA ARG A 4 30.64 43.11 51.31
C ARG A 4 31.61 42.40 52.26
N ASN A 5 32.72 41.88 51.70
CA ASN A 5 34.03 42.21 52.28
C ASN A 5 35.19 41.94 51.31
N ILE A 6 35.92 42.96 51.11
CA ILE A 6 37.22 43.23 50.52
C ILE A 6 38.29 42.74 51.51
N PHE A 7 39.40 42.14 51.00
CA PHE A 7 40.69 42.25 51.67
C PHE A 7 41.85 42.33 50.65
N PHE A 8 42.54 43.42 50.76
CA PHE A 8 43.82 43.79 50.18
C PHE A 8 44.96 43.22 50.98
N SER A 9 46.13 42.83 50.39
CA SER A 9 47.47 43.07 50.88
C SER A 9 48.51 42.55 49.89
N LEU A 10 49.21 43.34 49.24
CA LEU A 10 50.52 43.98 49.50
C LEU A 10 51.73 43.09 49.21
N VAL A 11 52.34 43.36 48.05
CA VAL A 11 53.75 43.69 47.72
C VAL A 11 54.86 43.05 48.59
N SER A 12 55.80 42.40 47.93
CA SER A 12 57.23 42.52 48.29
C SER A 12 58.12 42.29 47.08
N VAL A 13 58.83 43.29 46.69
CA VAL A 13 59.93 43.41 45.74
C VAL A 13 61.20 42.95 46.44
N ILE A 14 61.93 41.95 45.88
CA ILE A 14 63.35 41.73 46.19
C ILE A 14 64.11 41.58 44.87
N SER A 15 64.94 42.57 44.62
CA SER A 15 66.02 42.71 43.65
C SER A 15 67.31 42.07 44.17
N PHE A 16 68.03 41.28 43.37
CA PHE A 16 69.52 41.16 43.42
C PHE A 16 70.03 40.39 42.21
N PRO A 17 71.36 40.42 41.88
CA PRO A 17 71.80 40.91 40.58
C PRO A 17 72.53 39.85 39.72
N LEU A 18 72.84 40.23 38.50
CA LEU A 18 73.69 39.71 37.44
C LEU A 18 74.93 38.92 37.86
N LEU A 19 75.13 37.75 37.35
CA LEU A 19 76.47 37.24 37.03
C LEU A 19 76.49 36.68 35.61
N TYR A 20 77.26 37.29 34.76
CA TYR A 20 77.68 36.92 33.42
C TYR A 20 78.53 35.67 33.50
N SER A 21 78.18 34.63 32.69
CA SER A 21 79.12 33.59 32.29
C SER A 21 78.83 33.21 30.87
N CYS A 22 79.76 33.56 29.99
CA CYS A 22 79.83 33.13 28.59
C CYS A 22 80.26 31.64 28.56
N ILE A 23 79.40 30.77 28.00
CA ILE A 23 79.83 29.49 27.47
C ILE A 23 79.12 29.23 26.17
N GLY A 24 79.90 28.88 25.19
CA GLY A 24 79.67 28.66 23.76
C GLY A 24 78.33 28.15 23.28
N HIS A 25 77.86 28.84 22.29
CA HIS A 25 76.74 28.45 21.49
C HIS A 25 77.14 27.37 20.49
N VAL A 26 76.71 26.13 20.76
CA VAL A 26 76.62 25.11 19.74
C VAL A 26 75.15 25.15 19.28
N SER A 27 74.92 25.83 18.17
CA SER A 27 73.66 25.78 17.46
C SER A 27 73.48 24.44 16.81
N ASN A 28 72.79 23.53 17.50
CA ASN A 28 72.10 22.44 16.80
C ASN A 28 70.74 23.01 16.31
N GLU A 29 70.73 23.50 15.10
CA GLU A 29 69.48 23.57 14.32
C GLU A 29 68.99 22.12 14.15
N ASP A 30 68.13 21.68 15.10
CA ASP A 30 67.29 20.53 14.90
C ASP A 30 66.14 21.00 13.97
N ASP A 31 66.45 20.96 12.67
CA ASP A 31 65.48 21.13 11.61
C ASP A 31 64.49 19.99 11.72
N GLY A 32 63.45 20.23 12.50
CA GLY A 32 62.30 19.32 12.70
C GLY A 32 61.56 19.11 11.37
N ALA A 33 62.23 18.53 10.41
CA ALA A 33 61.63 17.99 9.22
C ALA A 33 60.58 16.93 9.65
N LYS A 34 59.29 17.32 9.73
CA LYS A 34 58.18 16.37 9.89
C LYS A 34 58.42 15.29 8.85
N LYS A 35 58.71 14.06 9.34
CA LYS A 35 58.86 12.89 8.46
C LYS A 35 57.58 12.74 7.65
N GLN A 36 57.62 13.16 6.38
CA GLN A 36 56.53 13.06 5.47
C GLN A 36 56.33 11.59 5.12
N PHE A 37 55.23 11.00 5.56
CA PHE A 37 54.92 9.63 5.22
C PHE A 37 54.50 9.54 3.76
N CYS A 38 55.18 8.68 2.98
CA CYS A 38 54.81 8.40 1.60
C CYS A 38 54.40 6.93 1.47
N LEU A 39 53.27 6.70 0.83
CA LEU A 39 52.73 5.36 0.57
C LEU A 39 53.69 4.56 -0.32
N PRO A 40 54.11 3.33 0.05
CA PRO A 40 54.93 2.48 -0.81
C PRO A 40 54.15 2.04 -2.06
N ASP A 41 54.88 1.87 -3.19
CA ASP A 41 54.26 1.54 -4.49
C ASP A 41 53.51 0.20 -4.48
N SER A 42 53.96 -0.74 -3.65
CA SER A 42 53.26 -2.02 -3.41
C SER A 42 51.89 -1.86 -2.80
N LEU A 43 51.70 -0.85 -1.94
CA LEU A 43 50.44 -0.57 -1.29
C LEU A 43 49.49 0.19 -2.23
N LEU A 44 50.04 1.15 -2.99
CA LEU A 44 49.23 1.95 -3.95
C LEU A 44 48.49 1.09 -4.96
N LYS A 45 49.08 -0.04 -5.40
CA LYS A 45 48.41 -0.96 -6.36
C LYS A 45 47.20 -1.67 -5.78
N ASN A 46 47.08 -1.75 -4.47
CA ASN A 46 46.02 -2.47 -3.76
C ASN A 46 44.99 -1.54 -3.11
N LEU A 47 45.16 -0.22 -3.22
CA LEU A 47 44.18 0.76 -2.74
C LEU A 47 43.09 0.96 -3.77
N THR A 48 41.87 1.12 -3.30
CA THR A 48 40.76 1.66 -4.11
C THR A 48 40.35 3.00 -3.53
N TYR A 49 39.98 3.88 -4.41
CA TYR A 49 39.56 5.24 -4.05
C TYR A 49 38.07 5.41 -4.30
N ASP A 50 37.47 6.26 -3.50
CA ASP A 50 36.11 6.72 -3.67
C ASP A 50 36.13 8.24 -3.77
N THR A 51 35.31 8.81 -4.64
CA THR A 51 35.18 10.26 -4.77
C THR A 51 34.06 10.73 -3.88
N ILE A 52 34.37 11.65 -2.97
CA ILE A 52 33.37 12.27 -2.10
C ILE A 52 32.45 13.11 -2.98
N LYS A 53 31.14 12.84 -2.89
CA LYS A 53 30.10 13.55 -3.63
C LYS A 53 29.17 14.29 -2.67
N SER A 54 28.57 15.37 -3.15
CA SER A 54 27.49 16.05 -2.44
C SER A 54 26.15 15.50 -2.96
N GLU A 55 25.50 14.66 -2.18
CA GLU A 55 24.23 14.01 -2.56
C GLU A 55 23.12 14.39 -1.59
N PRO A 56 21.85 14.45 -2.03
CA PRO A 56 20.72 14.60 -1.13
C PRO A 56 20.65 13.39 -0.20
N VAL A 57 20.43 13.64 1.07
CA VAL A 57 20.25 12.55 2.04
C VAL A 57 18.97 11.81 1.69
N SER A 58 19.09 10.51 1.39
CA SER A 58 17.92 9.65 1.23
C SER A 58 17.44 9.19 2.60
N SER A 59 16.20 9.47 2.92
CA SER A 59 15.53 8.96 4.11
C SER A 59 14.46 7.96 3.77
N GLU A 60 14.22 7.07 4.71
CA GLU A 60 13.20 6.04 4.62
C GLU A 60 12.04 6.37 5.55
N LEU A 61 10.84 6.22 5.05
CA LEU A 61 9.62 6.28 5.84
C LEU A 61 9.02 4.89 5.91
N LEU A 62 8.95 4.35 7.13
CA LEU A 62 8.34 3.06 7.41
C LEU A 62 6.87 3.28 7.76
N LEU A 63 5.97 2.70 6.95
CA LEU A 63 4.54 2.76 7.20
C LEU A 63 3.98 1.36 7.40
N SER A 64 2.96 1.26 8.24
CA SER A 64 2.22 0.03 8.48
C SER A 64 0.86 0.07 7.81
N GLY A 65 0.42 -1.08 7.31
CA GLY A 65 -0.85 -1.18 6.64
C GLY A 65 -1.30 -2.61 6.41
N LYS A 66 -2.19 -2.79 5.45
CA LYS A 66 -2.77 -4.10 5.10
C LYS A 66 -3.04 -4.22 3.61
N ILE A 67 -3.08 -5.46 3.14
CA ILE A 67 -3.58 -5.78 1.81
C ILE A 67 -5.11 -5.80 1.85
N THR A 68 -5.75 -5.19 0.85
CA THR A 68 -7.20 -5.23 0.66
C THR A 68 -7.53 -5.61 -0.78
N TYR A 69 -8.76 -6.03 -1.03
CA TYR A 69 -9.22 -6.21 -2.39
C TYR A 69 -9.40 -4.85 -3.09
N ASN A 70 -9.36 -4.85 -4.41
CA ASN A 70 -9.64 -3.66 -5.20
C ASN A 70 -11.14 -3.38 -5.19
N GLU A 71 -11.55 -2.30 -4.50
CA GLU A 71 -12.95 -1.89 -4.34
C GLU A 71 -13.61 -1.52 -5.67
N ASP A 72 -12.83 -1.17 -6.69
CA ASP A 72 -13.34 -0.84 -8.03
C ASP A 72 -13.67 -2.12 -8.83
N ASN A 73 -13.10 -3.28 -8.43
CA ASN A 73 -13.23 -4.57 -9.11
C ASN A 73 -13.98 -5.59 -8.24
N VAL A 74 -15.05 -5.19 -7.57
CA VAL A 74 -15.88 -6.06 -6.76
C VAL A 74 -17.32 -6.09 -7.25
N ALA A 75 -18.00 -7.20 -7.01
CA ALA A 75 -19.44 -7.30 -7.11
C ALA A 75 -20.03 -7.56 -5.72
N LYS A 76 -20.87 -6.65 -5.27
CA LYS A 76 -21.66 -6.82 -4.06
C LYS A 76 -23.02 -7.41 -4.44
N VAL A 77 -23.39 -8.49 -3.77
CA VAL A 77 -24.64 -9.21 -4.01
C VAL A 77 -25.61 -8.87 -2.88
N PHE A 78 -26.66 -8.13 -3.22
CA PHE A 78 -27.73 -7.74 -2.30
C PHE A 78 -28.96 -8.63 -2.47
N PRO A 79 -29.78 -8.82 -1.44
CA PRO A 79 -31.05 -9.51 -1.58
C PRO A 79 -32.04 -8.66 -2.40
N LEU A 80 -32.73 -9.27 -3.35
CA LEU A 80 -33.78 -8.61 -4.14
C LEU A 80 -35.19 -8.93 -3.60
N VAL A 81 -35.31 -9.95 -2.76
CA VAL A 81 -36.57 -10.41 -2.17
C VAL A 81 -36.40 -10.70 -0.68
N SER A 82 -37.47 -10.56 0.08
CA SER A 82 -37.49 -10.95 1.49
C SER A 82 -37.63 -12.47 1.61
N GLY A 83 -37.01 -13.04 2.65
CA GLY A 83 -37.18 -14.47 2.95
C GLY A 83 -36.13 -15.03 3.88
N GLN A 84 -36.23 -16.32 4.14
CA GLN A 84 -35.30 -17.05 5.00
C GLN A 84 -34.30 -17.86 4.18
N VAL A 85 -33.03 -17.80 4.57
CA VAL A 85 -31.95 -18.55 3.96
C VAL A 85 -32.09 -20.05 4.30
N THR A 86 -32.28 -20.88 3.28
CA THR A 86 -32.41 -22.33 3.46
C THR A 86 -31.10 -23.08 3.25
N ASP A 87 -30.24 -22.55 2.39
CA ASP A 87 -28.96 -23.20 2.08
C ASP A 87 -27.91 -22.17 1.64
N VAL A 88 -26.63 -22.39 2.02
CA VAL A 88 -25.49 -21.58 1.61
C VAL A 88 -24.44 -22.53 1.05
N LYS A 89 -24.18 -22.43 -0.25
CA LYS A 89 -23.35 -23.37 -1.05
C LYS A 89 -21.86 -23.03 -1.03
N VAL A 90 -21.46 -21.90 -0.45
CA VAL A 90 -20.10 -21.37 -0.55
C VAL A 90 -19.62 -20.83 0.80
N SER A 91 -18.31 -20.83 0.96
CA SER A 91 -17.60 -20.32 2.15
C SER A 91 -16.77 -19.09 1.81
N LEU A 92 -16.40 -18.34 2.85
CA LEU A 92 -15.43 -17.24 2.72
C LEU A 92 -14.10 -17.77 2.15
N GLY A 93 -13.56 -17.10 1.13
CA GLY A 93 -12.33 -17.49 0.45
C GLY A 93 -12.52 -18.45 -0.72
N ASP A 94 -13.71 -19.01 -0.95
CA ASP A 94 -13.97 -19.89 -2.10
C ASP A 94 -13.90 -19.10 -3.42
N TYR A 95 -13.34 -19.74 -4.45
CA TYR A 95 -13.45 -19.25 -5.82
C TYR A 95 -14.79 -19.65 -6.43
N VAL A 96 -15.45 -18.71 -7.07
CA VAL A 96 -16.73 -18.90 -7.74
C VAL A 96 -16.66 -18.40 -9.17
N GLU A 97 -17.30 -19.13 -10.08
CA GLU A 97 -17.49 -18.68 -11.46
C GLU A 97 -18.77 -17.86 -11.57
N LYS A 98 -18.82 -16.99 -12.58
CA LYS A 98 -20.03 -16.24 -12.93
C LYS A 98 -21.20 -17.20 -13.14
N GLY A 99 -22.32 -16.96 -12.45
CA GLY A 99 -23.53 -17.79 -12.51
C GLY A 99 -23.56 -18.94 -11.50
N LYS A 100 -22.47 -19.22 -10.75
CA LYS A 100 -22.46 -20.22 -9.68
C LYS A 100 -23.47 -19.88 -8.61
N VAL A 101 -24.21 -20.86 -8.13
CA VAL A 101 -25.16 -20.73 -7.04
C VAL A 101 -24.42 -20.51 -5.74
N LEU A 102 -24.73 -19.42 -5.04
CA LEU A 102 -24.13 -19.02 -3.76
C LEU A 102 -25.00 -19.42 -2.57
N ALA A 103 -26.32 -19.18 -2.69
CA ALA A 103 -27.29 -19.48 -1.64
C ALA A 103 -28.67 -19.69 -2.22
N VAL A 104 -29.55 -20.30 -1.42
CA VAL A 104 -30.97 -20.47 -1.69
C VAL A 104 -31.78 -19.86 -0.56
N ILE A 105 -32.79 -19.08 -0.94
CA ILE A 105 -33.70 -18.40 -0.03
C ILE A 105 -35.12 -18.88 -0.27
N ARG A 106 -35.86 -19.14 0.77
CA ARG A 106 -37.30 -19.36 0.70
C ARG A 106 -38.01 -18.01 0.86
N SER A 107 -38.70 -17.59 -0.17
CA SER A 107 -39.35 -16.27 -0.24
C SER A 107 -40.86 -16.43 -0.49
N SER A 108 -41.66 -15.79 0.35
CA SER A 108 -43.10 -15.64 0.13
C SER A 108 -43.43 -14.74 -1.07
N ASP A 109 -42.59 -13.73 -1.30
CA ASP A 109 -42.74 -12.80 -2.42
C ASP A 109 -42.60 -13.55 -3.76
N MET A 110 -41.63 -14.44 -3.84
CA MET A 110 -41.45 -15.29 -5.03
C MET A 110 -42.61 -16.27 -5.23
N ALA A 111 -43.14 -16.84 -4.16
CA ALA A 111 -44.31 -17.71 -4.26
C ALA A 111 -45.53 -16.93 -4.79
N ASN A 112 -45.74 -15.70 -4.34
CA ASN A 112 -46.83 -14.80 -4.80
C ASN A 112 -46.61 -14.45 -6.30
N TYR A 113 -45.43 -14.03 -6.70
CA TYR A 113 -45.16 -13.73 -8.11
C TYR A 113 -45.35 -14.96 -9.03
N TYR A 114 -45.00 -16.15 -8.54
CA TYR A 114 -45.21 -17.38 -9.29
C TYR A 114 -46.68 -17.72 -9.45
N ASN A 115 -47.49 -17.56 -8.39
CA ASN A 115 -48.94 -17.79 -8.43
C ASN A 115 -49.62 -16.77 -9.37
N GLU A 116 -49.22 -15.50 -9.33
CA GLU A 116 -49.74 -14.46 -10.22
C GLU A 116 -49.34 -14.74 -11.68
N PHE A 117 -48.13 -15.23 -11.93
CA PHE A 117 -47.69 -15.68 -13.26
C PHE A 117 -48.58 -16.81 -13.80
N LYS A 118 -48.86 -17.81 -12.98
CA LYS A 118 -49.75 -18.94 -13.38
C LYS A 118 -51.18 -18.49 -13.66
N ALA A 119 -51.71 -17.59 -12.86
CA ALA A 119 -53.01 -16.98 -13.08
C ALA A 119 -53.09 -16.19 -14.38
N SER A 120 -52.10 -15.28 -14.61
CA SER A 120 -52.04 -14.48 -15.84
C SER A 120 -51.80 -15.31 -17.10
N GLN A 121 -51.05 -16.44 -16.99
CA GLN A 121 -50.88 -17.40 -18.08
C GLN A 121 -52.20 -18.04 -18.46
N SER A 122 -53.00 -18.48 -17.47
CA SER A 122 -54.29 -19.10 -17.70
C SER A 122 -55.28 -18.11 -18.31
N GLU A 123 -55.32 -16.87 -17.79
CA GLU A 123 -56.19 -15.81 -18.33
C GLU A 123 -55.86 -15.47 -19.79
N LEU A 124 -54.54 -15.37 -20.11
CA LEU A 124 -54.07 -15.17 -21.50
C LEU A 124 -54.57 -16.27 -22.45
N VAL A 125 -54.45 -17.53 -22.02
CA VAL A 125 -54.93 -18.67 -22.84
C VAL A 125 -56.44 -18.59 -23.10
N ILE A 126 -57.25 -18.26 -22.07
CA ILE A 126 -58.68 -18.09 -22.19
C ILE A 126 -59.04 -16.93 -23.12
N ALA A 127 -58.44 -15.74 -22.88
CA ALA A 127 -58.71 -14.55 -23.70
C ALA A 127 -58.29 -14.75 -25.15
N LYS A 128 -57.18 -15.44 -25.42
CA LYS A 128 -56.76 -15.81 -26.77
C LYS A 128 -57.80 -16.72 -27.46
N LYS A 129 -58.27 -17.74 -26.75
CA LYS A 129 -59.24 -18.67 -27.27
C LYS A 129 -60.59 -17.97 -27.58
N ASN A 130 -61.05 -17.11 -26.70
CA ASN A 130 -62.28 -16.33 -26.92
C ASN A 130 -62.16 -15.44 -28.15
N MET A 131 -60.99 -14.75 -28.34
CA MET A 131 -60.73 -13.93 -29.50
C MET A 131 -60.76 -14.79 -30.79
N GLU A 132 -60.08 -15.98 -30.81
CA GLU A 132 -60.09 -16.88 -31.95
C GLU A 132 -61.50 -17.33 -32.33
N VAL A 133 -62.35 -17.67 -31.36
CA VAL A 133 -63.75 -18.06 -31.58
C VAL A 133 -64.54 -16.88 -32.15
N THR A 134 -64.39 -15.69 -31.54
CA THR A 134 -65.11 -14.49 -32.04
C THR A 134 -64.70 -14.09 -33.46
N VAL A 135 -63.40 -14.25 -33.81
CA VAL A 135 -62.93 -14.08 -35.20
C VAL A 135 -63.64 -15.03 -36.15
N SER A 136 -63.75 -16.31 -35.76
CA SER A 136 -64.42 -17.34 -36.59
C SER A 136 -65.90 -17.04 -36.74
N MET A 137 -66.61 -16.61 -35.70
CA MET A 137 -68.01 -16.22 -35.71
C MET A 137 -68.23 -14.94 -36.55
N LYS A 138 -67.36 -13.94 -36.46
CA LYS A 138 -67.40 -12.75 -37.32
C LYS A 138 -67.27 -13.09 -38.80
N ASN A 139 -66.31 -13.94 -39.14
CA ASN A 139 -66.09 -14.41 -40.52
C ASN A 139 -67.31 -15.18 -41.08
N SER A 140 -68.08 -15.83 -40.21
CA SER A 140 -69.33 -16.51 -40.55
C SER A 140 -70.58 -15.63 -40.47
N GLY A 141 -70.41 -14.30 -40.21
CA GLY A 141 -71.54 -13.37 -40.09
C GLY A 141 -72.38 -13.47 -38.83
N VAL A 142 -71.95 -14.19 -37.81
CA VAL A 142 -72.71 -14.46 -36.57
C VAL A 142 -72.36 -13.48 -35.48
N SER A 143 -71.14 -12.88 -35.47
CA SER A 143 -70.67 -11.93 -34.43
C SER A 143 -70.57 -10.53 -34.99
N SER A 144 -70.81 -9.51 -34.18
CA SER A 144 -70.70 -8.12 -34.52
C SER A 144 -69.25 -7.64 -34.50
N GLU A 145 -68.93 -6.50 -35.22
CA GLU A 145 -67.65 -5.80 -35.13
C GLU A 145 -67.32 -5.40 -33.69
N LYS A 146 -68.34 -4.99 -32.95
CA LYS A 146 -68.20 -4.60 -31.54
C LYS A 146 -67.71 -5.81 -30.67
N ASP A 147 -68.28 -6.99 -30.86
CA ASP A 147 -67.90 -8.17 -30.11
C ASP A 147 -66.42 -8.57 -30.40
N TYR A 148 -66.03 -8.47 -31.68
CA TYR A 148 -64.62 -8.70 -32.06
C TYR A 148 -63.67 -7.72 -31.38
N LEU A 149 -63.99 -6.39 -31.40
CA LEU A 149 -63.15 -5.39 -30.75
C LEU A 149 -63.05 -5.60 -29.22
N ILE A 150 -64.14 -6.03 -28.59
CA ILE A 150 -64.15 -6.36 -27.17
C ILE A 150 -63.20 -7.54 -26.89
N SER A 151 -63.35 -8.64 -27.61
CA SER A 151 -62.51 -9.85 -27.41
C SER A 151 -61.03 -9.57 -27.74
N GLN A 152 -60.77 -8.74 -28.76
CA GLN A 152 -59.40 -8.29 -29.07
C GLN A 152 -58.79 -7.46 -27.94
N ASN A 153 -59.53 -6.51 -27.36
CA ASN A 153 -59.07 -5.72 -26.23
C ASN A 153 -58.83 -6.58 -24.99
N GLU A 154 -59.68 -7.54 -24.68
CA GLU A 154 -59.50 -8.51 -23.58
C GLU A 154 -58.24 -9.32 -23.77
N TYR A 155 -57.97 -9.83 -24.97
CA TYR A 155 -56.74 -10.52 -25.29
C TYR A 155 -55.50 -9.62 -25.08
N GLN A 156 -55.50 -8.36 -25.58
CA GLN A 156 -54.41 -7.43 -25.42
C GLN A 156 -54.16 -7.10 -23.93
N LYS A 157 -55.22 -6.93 -23.16
CA LYS A 157 -55.13 -6.68 -21.72
C LYS A 157 -54.50 -7.89 -20.99
N ALA A 158 -54.94 -9.10 -21.27
CA ALA A 158 -54.38 -10.32 -20.70
C ALA A 158 -52.92 -10.52 -21.09
N LEU A 159 -52.55 -10.22 -22.36
CA LEU A 159 -51.17 -10.28 -22.85
C LEU A 159 -50.27 -9.26 -22.12
N ALA A 160 -50.76 -8.02 -21.93
CA ALA A 160 -50.02 -7.00 -21.20
C ALA A 160 -49.78 -7.42 -19.72
N GLN A 161 -50.80 -8.01 -19.06
CA GLN A 161 -50.65 -8.49 -17.69
C GLN A 161 -49.66 -9.65 -17.59
N TYR A 162 -49.72 -10.62 -18.49
CA TYR A 162 -48.77 -11.72 -18.55
C TYR A 162 -47.34 -11.21 -18.76
N ASN A 163 -47.11 -10.29 -19.69
CA ASN A 163 -45.82 -9.70 -19.98
C ASN A 163 -45.27 -8.92 -18.76
N LYS A 164 -46.13 -8.15 -18.07
CA LYS A 164 -45.75 -7.45 -16.84
C LYS A 164 -45.18 -8.39 -15.80
N ILE A 165 -45.90 -9.49 -15.47
CA ILE A 165 -45.44 -10.44 -14.45
C ILE A 165 -44.21 -11.21 -14.94
N LEU A 166 -44.12 -11.52 -16.22
CA LEU A 166 -42.93 -12.15 -16.79
C LEU A 166 -41.67 -11.27 -16.63
N GLU A 167 -41.80 -9.94 -16.82
CA GLU A 167 -40.70 -9.00 -16.59
C GLU A 167 -40.33 -8.92 -15.10
N VAL A 168 -41.30 -8.87 -14.19
CA VAL A 168 -41.06 -8.92 -12.74
C VAL A 168 -40.26 -10.17 -12.37
N LEU A 169 -40.65 -11.34 -12.88
CA LEU A 169 -39.95 -12.59 -12.67
C LEU A 169 -38.54 -12.59 -13.27
N LYS A 170 -38.32 -11.99 -14.43
CA LYS A 170 -36.99 -11.87 -15.03
C LYS A 170 -36.07 -10.98 -14.19
N ILE A 171 -36.55 -9.83 -13.73
CA ILE A 171 -35.79 -8.90 -12.90
C ILE A 171 -35.40 -9.58 -11.58
N ASN A 172 -36.34 -10.21 -10.90
CA ASN A 172 -36.09 -10.89 -9.63
C ASN A 172 -35.52 -12.29 -9.81
N GLY A 173 -35.61 -12.90 -10.99
CA GLY A 173 -35.45 -14.32 -11.19
C GLY A 173 -34.63 -14.76 -12.39
N SER A 174 -33.55 -14.05 -12.79
CA SER A 174 -32.51 -14.72 -13.60
C SER A 174 -31.96 -16.00 -12.90
N SER A 175 -32.45 -16.26 -11.71
CA SER A 175 -32.15 -17.36 -10.80
C SER A 175 -33.36 -18.27 -10.51
N PHE A 176 -34.49 -18.09 -11.22
CA PHE A 176 -35.67 -18.93 -10.98
C PHE A 176 -35.42 -20.37 -11.40
N SER A 177 -35.33 -21.28 -10.45
CA SER A 177 -35.26 -22.69 -10.71
C SER A 177 -36.69 -23.26 -10.85
N VAL A 178 -37.13 -23.50 -12.10
CA VAL A 178 -38.43 -24.13 -12.43
C VAL A 178 -38.56 -25.54 -11.82
N LYS A 179 -37.48 -26.08 -11.22
CA LYS A 179 -37.48 -27.44 -10.63
C LYS A 179 -38.15 -27.53 -9.26
N ASP A 180 -38.30 -26.40 -8.53
CA ASP A 180 -39.06 -26.40 -7.28
C ASP A 180 -40.54 -26.22 -7.58
N SER A 181 -41.28 -27.32 -7.48
CA SER A 181 -42.73 -27.38 -7.69
C SER A 181 -43.55 -26.44 -6.77
N THR A 182 -42.93 -25.79 -5.80
CA THR A 182 -43.55 -24.86 -4.87
C THR A 182 -43.35 -23.38 -5.25
N GLY A 183 -42.46 -23.05 -6.23
CA GLY A 183 -42.21 -21.68 -6.68
C GLY A 183 -41.61 -20.70 -5.66
N SER A 184 -41.30 -21.19 -4.44
CA SER A 184 -40.84 -20.34 -3.33
C SER A 184 -39.32 -20.18 -3.24
N GLY A 185 -38.57 -20.95 -4.03
CA GLY A 185 -37.10 -20.92 -4.01
C GLY A 185 -36.53 -19.78 -4.84
N TYR A 186 -35.80 -18.88 -4.20
CA TYR A 186 -34.99 -17.85 -4.85
C TYR A 186 -33.51 -18.22 -4.75
N VAL A 187 -32.83 -18.29 -5.91
CA VAL A 187 -31.43 -18.74 -6.02
C VAL A 187 -30.55 -17.53 -6.24
N ILE A 188 -29.64 -17.26 -5.31
CA ILE A 188 -28.61 -16.23 -5.45
C ILE A 188 -27.44 -16.80 -6.24
N LYS A 189 -27.05 -16.09 -7.30
CA LYS A 189 -25.91 -16.46 -8.16
C LYS A 189 -24.84 -15.39 -8.17
N SER A 190 -23.60 -15.82 -8.44
CA SER A 190 -22.48 -14.88 -8.60
C SER A 190 -22.62 -14.08 -9.91
N PRO A 191 -22.54 -12.75 -9.88
CA PRO A 191 -22.56 -11.91 -11.08
C PRO A 191 -21.24 -11.91 -11.85
N ILE A 192 -20.12 -12.23 -11.17
CA ILE A 192 -18.75 -12.27 -11.73
C ILE A 192 -18.04 -13.56 -11.29
N SER A 193 -16.92 -13.88 -11.95
CA SER A 193 -15.98 -14.89 -11.44
C SER A 193 -14.99 -14.23 -10.49
N GLY A 194 -14.66 -14.89 -9.37
CA GLY A 194 -13.75 -14.33 -8.36
C GLY A 194 -13.83 -15.07 -7.03
N PHE A 195 -13.18 -14.52 -6.01
CA PHE A 195 -13.17 -15.06 -4.66
C PHE A 195 -14.20 -14.34 -3.77
N ILE A 196 -14.82 -15.08 -2.87
CA ILE A 196 -15.71 -14.52 -1.86
C ILE A 196 -14.83 -13.87 -0.78
N VAL A 197 -14.80 -12.53 -0.76
CA VAL A 197 -13.99 -11.75 0.17
C VAL A 197 -14.75 -11.31 1.41
N GLU A 198 -16.08 -11.26 1.32
CA GLU A 198 -16.97 -11.03 2.46
C GLU A 198 -18.23 -11.89 2.32
N LYS A 199 -18.72 -12.38 3.45
CA LYS A 199 -19.94 -13.21 3.54
C LYS A 199 -20.71 -12.83 4.80
N ASP A 200 -21.89 -12.21 4.63
CA ASP A 200 -22.83 -11.87 5.71
C ASP A 200 -24.16 -12.61 5.57
N ILE A 201 -24.06 -13.93 5.41
CA ILE A 201 -25.21 -14.80 5.27
C ILE A 201 -24.96 -16.13 5.96
N THR A 202 -25.98 -16.64 6.70
CA THR A 202 -25.98 -17.94 7.36
C THR A 202 -27.33 -18.62 7.12
N VAL A 203 -27.35 -19.96 7.17
CA VAL A 203 -28.59 -20.72 7.10
C VAL A 203 -29.49 -20.33 8.27
N GLY A 204 -30.77 -20.10 7.99
CA GLY A 204 -31.77 -19.65 8.97
C GLY A 204 -31.86 -18.15 9.16
N LYS A 205 -30.91 -17.34 8.62
CA LYS A 205 -30.99 -15.88 8.67
C LYS A 205 -32.18 -15.40 7.83
N ASP A 206 -33.02 -14.53 8.42
CA ASP A 206 -34.01 -13.76 7.68
C ASP A 206 -33.34 -12.56 7.01
N ILE A 207 -33.65 -12.35 5.75
CA ILE A 207 -33.09 -11.27 4.94
C ILE A 207 -34.18 -10.41 4.35
N ARG A 208 -33.86 -9.12 4.16
CA ARG A 208 -34.76 -8.12 3.57
C ARG A 208 -34.00 -7.23 2.61
N PRO A 209 -34.62 -6.74 1.52
CA PRO A 209 -33.97 -5.82 0.59
C PRO A 209 -33.61 -4.47 1.20
N ASP A 210 -34.27 -4.05 2.28
CA ASP A 210 -34.06 -2.80 3.00
C ASP A 210 -32.92 -2.83 4.04
N ASP A 211 -32.34 -4.01 4.32
CA ASP A 211 -31.22 -4.16 5.28
C ASP A 211 -29.92 -3.50 4.83
N ASN A 212 -29.81 -3.00 3.58
CA ASN A 212 -28.66 -2.33 2.99
C ASN A 212 -27.30 -3.07 3.17
N SER A 213 -27.32 -4.34 3.56
CA SER A 213 -26.13 -5.16 3.72
C SER A 213 -25.96 -6.11 2.53
N ALA A 214 -24.73 -6.16 2.00
CA ALA A 214 -24.40 -7.15 0.97
C ALA A 214 -24.29 -8.53 1.60
N LEU A 215 -24.96 -9.53 1.00
CA LEU A 215 -24.88 -10.92 1.42
C LEU A 215 -23.53 -11.54 1.10
N PHE A 216 -22.96 -11.15 -0.03
CA PHE A 216 -21.62 -11.55 -0.49
C PHE A 216 -20.92 -10.37 -1.16
N THR A 217 -19.62 -10.26 -0.96
CA THR A 217 -18.72 -9.44 -1.77
C THR A 217 -17.76 -10.38 -2.49
N ILE A 218 -17.69 -10.25 -3.82
CA ILE A 218 -16.87 -11.11 -4.68
C ILE A 218 -15.86 -10.24 -5.40
N SER A 219 -14.58 -10.62 -5.35
CA SER A 219 -13.48 -9.90 -6.00
C SER A 219 -12.60 -10.85 -6.81
N ASP A 220 -12.08 -10.38 -7.93
CA ASP A 220 -11.22 -11.18 -8.81
C ASP A 220 -9.82 -11.42 -8.19
N LEU A 221 -9.34 -10.60 -7.27
CA LEU A 221 -8.06 -10.69 -6.56
C LEU A 221 -6.79 -10.76 -7.43
N LYS A 222 -6.86 -10.62 -8.76
CA LYS A 222 -5.68 -10.52 -9.62
C LYS A 222 -4.91 -9.24 -9.37
N GLU A 223 -5.61 -8.24 -8.91
CA GLU A 223 -5.10 -6.97 -8.47
C GLU A 223 -5.59 -6.71 -7.06
N VAL A 224 -4.70 -6.22 -6.21
CA VAL A 224 -5.02 -5.89 -4.82
C VAL A 224 -4.51 -4.50 -4.48
N TRP A 225 -5.15 -3.87 -3.51
CA TRP A 225 -4.64 -2.66 -2.90
C TRP A 225 -3.81 -2.99 -1.68
N ALA A 226 -2.62 -2.43 -1.61
CA ALA A 226 -1.90 -2.31 -0.35
C ALA A 226 -2.21 -0.92 0.23
N VAL A 227 -2.85 -0.88 1.39
CA VAL A 227 -3.29 0.36 2.04
C VAL A 227 -2.44 0.60 3.26
N ALA A 228 -1.72 1.73 3.30
CA ALA A 228 -0.92 2.12 4.46
C ALA A 228 -1.49 3.38 5.12
N ASN A 229 -1.20 3.50 6.41
CA ASN A 229 -1.54 4.64 7.23
C ASN A 229 -0.36 5.59 7.35
N VAL A 230 -0.57 6.85 7.02
CA VAL A 230 0.42 7.93 7.09
C VAL A 230 0.00 8.87 8.21
N PHE A 231 0.87 9.09 9.19
CA PHE A 231 0.62 10.05 10.26
C PHE A 231 0.74 11.49 9.76
N GLU A 232 0.06 12.42 10.42
CA GLU A 232 0.02 13.83 10.06
C GLU A 232 1.43 14.43 9.88
N THR A 233 2.40 14.03 10.71
CA THR A 233 3.81 14.48 10.65
C THR A 233 4.55 14.07 9.39
N ASP A 234 4.05 13.05 8.69
CA ASP A 234 4.72 12.43 7.54
C ASP A 234 4.03 12.70 6.20
N ILE A 235 2.90 13.42 6.22
CA ILE A 235 2.11 13.71 5.02
C ILE A 235 2.94 14.37 3.93
N ALA A 236 3.79 15.34 4.29
CA ALA A 236 4.62 16.07 3.34
C ALA A 236 5.68 15.20 2.62
N LYS A 237 5.99 14.02 3.17
CA LYS A 237 6.99 13.08 2.63
C LYS A 237 6.39 12.13 1.59
N VAL A 238 5.07 12.09 1.47
CA VAL A 238 4.36 11.12 0.62
C VAL A 238 3.80 11.81 -0.61
N GLN A 239 4.12 11.30 -1.80
CA GLN A 239 3.66 11.87 -3.07
C GLN A 239 3.07 10.79 -3.97
N ILE A 240 2.08 11.16 -4.78
CA ILE A 240 1.55 10.28 -5.82
C ILE A 240 2.67 9.93 -6.81
N GLY A 241 2.76 8.65 -7.18
CA GLY A 241 3.79 8.15 -8.08
C GLY A 241 5.10 7.70 -7.40
N SER A 242 5.28 7.98 -6.09
CA SER A 242 6.42 7.45 -5.33
C SER A 242 6.43 5.92 -5.35
N ILE A 243 7.60 5.36 -5.60
CA ILE A 243 7.82 3.91 -5.54
C ILE A 243 7.95 3.53 -4.07
N THR A 244 7.28 2.48 -3.68
CA THR A 244 7.36 1.91 -2.35
C THR A 244 7.63 0.42 -2.42
N GLU A 245 8.44 -0.05 -1.51
CA GLU A 245 8.71 -1.46 -1.27
C GLU A 245 7.74 -1.96 -0.20
N ILE A 246 7.08 -3.08 -0.49
CA ILE A 246 6.07 -3.65 0.40
C ILE A 246 6.51 -5.05 0.78
N THR A 247 6.57 -5.31 2.08
CA THR A 247 6.86 -6.62 2.64
C THR A 247 5.68 -7.12 3.46
N THR A 248 5.53 -8.44 3.53
CA THR A 248 4.47 -9.09 4.31
C THR A 248 5.06 -10.13 5.23
N LEU A 249 4.46 -10.33 6.39
CA LEU A 249 4.89 -11.35 7.35
C LEU A 249 4.75 -12.78 6.79
N SER A 250 3.81 -12.99 5.86
CA SER A 250 3.54 -14.31 5.27
C SER A 250 4.61 -14.76 4.27
N TYR A 251 5.39 -13.83 3.71
CA TYR A 251 6.44 -14.11 2.73
C TYR A 251 7.73 -13.38 3.12
N PRO A 252 8.45 -13.89 4.16
CA PRO A 252 9.71 -13.30 4.61
C PRO A 252 10.74 -13.26 3.46
N GLY A 253 11.40 -12.13 3.29
CA GLY A 253 12.41 -11.94 2.24
C GLY A 253 11.87 -11.71 0.83
N LYS A 254 10.54 -11.64 0.64
CA LYS A 254 9.93 -11.24 -0.63
C LYS A 254 9.44 -9.79 -0.54
N THR A 255 9.95 -8.96 -1.43
CA THR A 255 9.52 -7.57 -1.58
C THR A 255 8.60 -7.44 -2.80
N PHE A 256 7.51 -6.73 -2.63
CA PHE A 256 6.59 -6.35 -3.68
C PHE A 256 6.75 -4.85 -3.94
N ASN A 257 7.02 -4.48 -5.18
CA ASN A 257 7.20 -3.08 -5.54
C ASN A 257 5.91 -2.53 -6.14
N GLY A 258 5.49 -1.37 -5.67
CA GLY A 258 4.32 -0.69 -6.17
C GLY A 258 4.49 0.82 -6.20
N LYS A 259 3.57 1.51 -6.86
CA LYS A 259 3.51 2.98 -6.88
C LYS A 259 2.31 3.43 -6.07
N ILE A 260 2.47 4.54 -5.35
CA ILE A 260 1.35 5.21 -4.70
C ILE A 260 0.45 5.81 -5.80
N GLU A 261 -0.74 5.25 -5.94
CA GLU A 261 -1.71 5.72 -6.93
C GLU A 261 -2.71 6.72 -6.34
N ARG A 262 -3.09 6.50 -5.09
CA ARG A 262 -4.09 7.34 -4.42
C ARG A 262 -3.61 7.74 -3.03
N ILE A 263 -3.84 8.99 -2.69
CA ILE A 263 -3.64 9.55 -1.36
C ILE A 263 -4.99 10.11 -0.94
N SER A 264 -5.48 9.73 0.25
CA SER A 264 -6.71 10.27 0.81
C SER A 264 -6.54 11.76 1.10
N ASN A 265 -7.51 12.57 0.73
CA ASN A 265 -7.52 13.99 1.09
C ASN A 265 -8.21 14.26 2.45
N ILE A 266 -8.56 13.18 3.16
CA ILE A 266 -9.26 13.25 4.44
C ILE A 266 -8.42 12.49 5.46
N LEU A 267 -8.15 13.15 6.59
CA LEU A 267 -7.60 12.51 7.79
C LEU A 267 -8.74 11.86 8.57
N ASP A 268 -8.51 10.65 9.02
CA ASP A 268 -9.41 10.03 9.99
C ASP A 268 -9.42 10.86 11.28
N PRO A 269 -10.57 11.33 11.74
CA PRO A 269 -10.63 12.26 12.87
C PRO A 269 -10.22 11.64 14.20
N GLU A 270 -10.34 10.32 14.36
CA GLU A 270 -10.01 9.61 15.59
C GLU A 270 -8.53 9.22 15.64
N THR A 271 -8.02 8.64 14.56
CA THR A 271 -6.66 8.11 14.50
C THR A 271 -5.61 9.11 14.01
N LYS A 272 -6.05 10.25 13.42
CA LYS A 272 -5.18 11.27 12.82
C LYS A 272 -4.23 10.71 11.75
N VAL A 273 -4.69 9.71 11.03
CA VAL A 273 -3.95 9.13 9.90
C VAL A 273 -4.64 9.40 8.58
N MET A 274 -3.84 9.53 7.55
CA MET A 274 -4.24 9.59 6.16
C MET A 274 -3.91 8.26 5.50
N SER A 275 -4.80 7.73 4.67
CA SER A 275 -4.54 6.48 3.96
C SER A 275 -3.92 6.74 2.59
N ILE A 276 -2.94 5.91 2.22
CA ILE A 276 -2.42 5.81 0.87
C ILE A 276 -2.76 4.43 0.29
N LYS A 277 -3.01 4.38 -1.01
CA LYS A 277 -3.29 3.13 -1.73
C LYS A 277 -2.21 2.90 -2.78
N VAL A 278 -1.63 1.73 -2.73
CA VAL A 278 -0.62 1.23 -3.67
C VAL A 278 -1.21 0.05 -4.42
N HIS A 279 -1.20 0.12 -5.74
CA HIS A 279 -1.65 -0.97 -6.60
C HIS A 279 -0.59 -2.07 -6.67
N LEU A 280 -1.00 -3.33 -6.51
CA LEU A 280 -0.14 -4.50 -6.63
C LEU A 280 -0.77 -5.56 -7.54
N GLU A 281 0.01 -6.04 -8.50
CA GLU A 281 -0.35 -7.22 -9.27
C GLU A 281 -0.25 -8.48 -8.40
N ASN A 282 -1.24 -9.35 -8.50
CA ASN A 282 -1.37 -10.56 -7.70
C ASN A 282 -1.78 -11.78 -8.55
N ALA A 283 -1.12 -11.98 -9.69
CA ALA A 283 -1.43 -13.07 -10.62
C ALA A 283 -1.40 -14.47 -9.98
N ASP A 284 -0.52 -14.66 -8.99
CA ASP A 284 -0.35 -15.91 -8.25
C ASP A 284 -1.33 -16.06 -7.06
N PHE A 285 -2.20 -15.07 -6.81
CA PHE A 285 -3.10 -15.00 -5.64
C PHE A 285 -2.41 -15.19 -4.29
N LYS A 286 -1.12 -14.81 -4.21
CA LYS A 286 -0.33 -14.92 -2.96
C LYS A 286 -0.74 -13.87 -1.95
N LEU A 287 -1.00 -12.64 -2.41
CA LEU A 287 -1.47 -11.56 -1.56
C LEU A 287 -2.96 -11.73 -1.29
N LYS A 288 -3.32 -11.89 -0.02
CA LYS A 288 -4.70 -12.08 0.40
C LYS A 288 -5.20 -10.86 1.17
N PRO A 289 -6.43 -10.41 0.94
CA PRO A 289 -7.04 -9.39 1.77
C PRO A 289 -6.94 -9.73 3.27
N GLY A 290 -6.62 -8.72 4.09
CA GLY A 290 -6.38 -8.89 5.52
C GLY A 290 -4.92 -9.18 5.91
N MET A 291 -4.02 -9.46 4.98
CA MET A 291 -2.58 -9.60 5.29
C MET A 291 -2.02 -8.27 5.78
N PHE A 292 -1.23 -8.32 6.85
CA PHE A 292 -0.42 -7.19 7.29
C PHE A 292 0.69 -6.90 6.28
N ALA A 293 0.92 -5.62 6.02
CA ALA A 293 1.95 -5.15 5.10
C ALA A 293 2.75 -4.00 5.73
N GLN A 294 4.05 -4.03 5.53
CA GLN A 294 4.96 -2.95 5.86
C GLN A 294 5.45 -2.29 4.58
N PHE A 295 5.46 -0.96 4.56
CA PHE A 295 5.84 -0.15 3.40
C PHE A 295 7.11 0.60 3.74
N ILE A 296 8.04 0.63 2.80
CA ILE A 296 9.28 1.39 2.86
C ILE A 296 9.26 2.37 1.69
N LEU A 297 9.15 3.65 2.02
CA LEU A 297 9.23 4.74 1.06
C LEU A 297 10.57 5.43 1.18
N HIS A 298 11.28 5.57 0.06
CA HIS A 298 12.48 6.38 -0.02
C HIS A 298 12.12 7.78 -0.50
N PHE A 299 12.56 8.78 0.24
CA PHE A 299 12.36 10.17 -0.14
C PHE A 299 13.64 10.98 0.08
N PRO A 300 13.95 11.93 -0.83
CA PRO A 300 15.09 12.82 -0.65
C PRO A 300 14.76 13.83 0.44
N GLU A 301 15.72 14.07 1.32
CA GLU A 301 15.68 15.24 2.19
C GLU A 301 16.23 16.46 1.44
N ASP A 302 15.79 17.66 1.82
CA ASP A 302 16.33 18.91 1.24
C ASP A 302 17.78 19.17 1.62
N LYS A 303 18.34 18.39 2.54
CA LYS A 303 19.73 18.50 3.02
C LYS A 303 20.67 17.71 2.12
N LYS A 304 21.59 18.41 1.45
CA LYS A 304 22.72 17.78 0.76
C LYS A 304 23.89 17.61 1.74
N MET A 305 24.50 16.44 1.72
CA MET A 305 25.64 16.12 2.58
C MET A 305 26.71 15.41 1.77
N LEU A 306 27.94 15.43 2.31
CA LEU A 306 29.04 14.65 1.72
C LEU A 306 28.75 13.15 1.90
N ALA A 307 28.79 12.43 0.80
CA ALA A 307 28.53 11.00 0.72
C ALA A 307 29.81 10.26 0.35
N VAL A 308 30.12 9.20 1.09
CA VAL A 308 31.23 8.28 0.82
C VAL A 308 30.75 6.86 0.92
N LYS A 309 31.44 5.92 0.25
CA LYS A 309 31.19 4.49 0.50
C LYS A 309 31.45 4.16 1.96
N SER A 310 30.58 3.40 2.59
CA SER A 310 30.74 2.99 4.01
C SER A 310 32.06 2.26 4.26
N THR A 311 32.63 1.63 3.22
CA THR A 311 33.96 1.00 3.27
C THR A 311 35.13 1.98 3.38
N SER A 312 34.92 3.27 3.13
CA SER A 312 35.93 4.32 3.27
C SER A 312 36.03 4.87 4.72
N ILE A 313 35.11 4.44 5.59
CA ILE A 313 35.10 4.88 6.98
C ILE A 313 35.90 3.92 7.82
N ILE A 314 36.78 4.48 8.62
CA ILE A 314 37.61 3.77 9.60
C ILE A 314 37.14 4.15 10.98
N PHE A 315 36.81 3.16 11.79
CA PHE A 315 36.44 3.37 13.19
C PHE A 315 37.65 3.03 14.09
N SER A 316 38.12 4.01 14.85
CA SER A 316 39.19 3.88 15.83
C SER A 316 38.92 4.79 17.01
N ASP A 317 39.29 4.38 18.22
CA ASP A 317 39.15 5.16 19.48
C ASP A 317 37.79 5.83 19.65
N ASN A 318 36.74 5.09 19.35
CA ASN A 318 35.34 5.57 19.43
C ASN A 318 35.00 6.77 18.53
N LYS A 319 35.77 6.95 17.44
CA LYS A 319 35.58 7.99 16.42
C LYS A 319 35.66 7.41 15.04
N ASN A 320 35.02 8.12 14.09
CA ASN A 320 35.06 7.75 12.68
C ASN A 320 36.03 8.67 11.92
N TYR A 321 36.74 8.08 10.99
CA TYR A 321 37.74 8.77 10.18
C TYR A 321 37.58 8.41 8.70
N VAL A 322 37.95 9.35 7.85
CA VAL A 322 38.14 9.13 6.41
C VAL A 322 39.55 9.54 6.05
N LEU A 323 40.26 8.71 5.27
CA LEU A 323 41.58 9.02 4.74
C LEU A 323 41.42 9.79 3.44
N ARG A 324 41.68 11.09 3.47
CA ARG A 324 41.72 11.90 2.25
C ARG A 324 43.04 11.70 1.54
N TYR A 325 42.96 11.30 0.27
CA TYR A 325 44.10 11.08 -0.59
C TYR A 325 44.26 12.23 -1.60
N ARG A 326 45.38 12.90 -1.65
CA ARG A 326 45.74 13.88 -2.68
C ARG A 326 46.90 13.41 -3.55
N SER A 327 47.91 12.83 -2.94
CA SER A 327 49.09 12.25 -3.62
C SER A 327 49.69 11.17 -2.77
N LYS A 328 50.72 10.47 -3.34
CA LYS A 328 51.47 9.41 -2.66
C LYS A 328 52.02 9.83 -1.29
N CYS A 329 52.42 11.10 -1.14
CA CYS A 329 53.00 11.63 0.08
C CYS A 329 52.07 12.66 0.76
N ASP A 330 50.80 12.80 0.32
CA ASP A 330 49.81 13.66 0.91
C ASP A 330 48.53 12.84 1.15
N VAL A 331 48.52 12.13 2.27
CA VAL A 331 47.35 11.42 2.81
C VAL A 331 47.10 11.93 4.21
N THR A 332 45.89 12.35 4.48
CA THR A 332 45.54 12.94 5.77
C THR A 332 44.35 12.23 6.43
N ILE A 333 44.46 12.01 7.71
CA ILE A 333 43.36 11.49 8.55
C ILE A 333 42.40 12.63 8.83
N GLN A 334 41.12 12.44 8.44
CA GLN A 334 40.05 13.41 8.67
C GLN A 334 39.00 12.83 9.59
N PRO A 335 38.77 13.41 10.77
CA PRO A 335 37.68 12.99 11.64
C PRO A 335 36.35 13.37 10.98
N VAL A 336 35.37 12.47 11.07
CA VAL A 336 34.05 12.66 10.50
C VAL A 336 32.97 12.21 11.48
N ASN A 337 31.84 12.88 11.44
CA ASN A 337 30.63 12.42 12.09
C ASN A 337 29.72 11.78 11.04
N ILE A 338 29.28 10.57 11.30
CA ILE A 338 28.31 9.87 10.44
C ILE A 338 26.93 10.40 10.82
N PHE A 339 26.25 11.01 9.86
CA PHE A 339 24.86 11.44 10.01
C PHE A 339 23.93 10.25 9.79
N LYS A 340 24.15 9.50 8.70
CA LYS A 340 23.34 8.35 8.31
C LYS A 340 24.16 7.41 7.41
N SER A 341 23.85 6.12 7.48
CA SER A 341 24.38 5.13 6.52
C SER A 341 23.21 4.31 5.97
N SER A 342 23.13 4.20 4.63
CA SER A 342 22.13 3.41 3.93
C SER A 342 22.75 2.90 2.62
N ASP A 343 22.41 1.67 2.20
CA ASP A 343 22.80 1.07 0.92
C ASP A 343 24.30 1.10 0.60
N GLY A 344 25.14 0.97 1.65
CA GLY A 344 26.59 0.99 1.50
C GLY A 344 27.21 2.37 1.30
N ILE A 345 26.40 3.44 1.40
CA ILE A 345 26.80 4.85 1.38
C ILE A 345 26.64 5.42 2.78
N SER A 346 27.60 6.23 3.22
CA SER A 346 27.54 6.96 4.48
C SER A 346 27.56 8.45 4.20
N PHE A 347 26.58 9.16 4.74
CA PHE A 347 26.50 10.61 4.75
C PHE A 347 27.28 11.12 5.94
N ILE A 348 28.28 12.00 5.69
CA ILE A 348 29.24 12.43 6.69
C ILE A 348 29.29 13.96 6.81
N GLU A 349 29.65 14.42 8.00
CA GLU A 349 30.03 15.79 8.29
C GLU A 349 31.51 15.81 8.67
N GLY A 350 32.31 16.62 7.97
CA GLY A 350 33.74 16.77 8.23
C GLY A 350 34.19 18.18 7.81
N GLU A 351 34.86 18.89 8.69
CA GLU A 351 35.25 20.32 8.46
C GLU A 351 36.22 20.50 7.28
N SER A 352 37.07 19.50 7.05
CA SER A 352 38.16 19.59 6.07
C SER A 352 37.94 18.84 4.76
N LEU A 353 36.79 18.15 4.63
CA LEU A 353 36.42 17.40 3.42
C LEU A 353 35.55 18.25 2.50
N ARG A 354 35.74 18.10 1.20
CA ARG A 354 34.95 18.80 0.17
C ARG A 354 34.51 17.81 -0.91
N GLU A 355 33.48 18.19 -1.62
CA GLU A 355 33.08 17.49 -2.84
C GLU A 355 34.25 17.45 -3.84
N GLY A 356 34.47 16.25 -4.42
CA GLY A 356 35.58 16.01 -5.32
C GLY A 356 36.84 15.47 -4.65
N ASP A 357 36.97 15.52 -3.31
CA ASP A 357 38.08 14.87 -2.61
C ASP A 357 38.08 13.36 -2.82
N LEU A 358 39.23 12.73 -2.87
CA LEU A 358 39.37 11.27 -2.94
C LEU A 358 39.54 10.70 -1.53
N ALA A 359 38.71 9.70 -1.20
CA ALA A 359 38.82 8.92 0.01
C ALA A 359 39.36 7.52 -0.31
N ILE A 360 40.19 6.95 0.58
CA ILE A 360 40.66 5.57 0.43
C ILE A 360 39.55 4.63 0.89
N ALA A 361 39.03 3.80 -0.03
CA ALA A 361 37.85 2.93 0.24
C ALA A 361 38.22 1.49 0.61
N ARG A 362 39.43 1.03 0.27
CA ARG A 362 39.88 -0.33 0.57
C ARG A 362 41.32 -0.30 1.09
N ASN A 363 41.64 -1.16 2.06
CA ASN A 363 42.91 -1.23 2.76
C ASN A 363 43.33 0.05 3.47
N GLY A 364 42.34 0.94 3.77
CA GLY A 364 42.60 2.19 4.49
C GLY A 364 43.09 2.00 5.90
N LEU A 365 42.64 0.95 6.61
CA LEU A 365 43.03 0.71 8.00
C LEU A 365 44.56 0.55 8.17
N TYR A 366 45.21 -0.11 7.22
CA TYR A 366 46.69 -0.21 7.25
C TYR A 366 47.36 1.16 7.12
N VAL A 367 46.88 1.97 6.17
CA VAL A 367 47.40 3.34 5.96
C VAL A 367 47.15 4.22 7.19
N PHE A 368 45.94 4.07 7.79
CA PHE A 368 45.59 4.79 9.02
C PHE A 368 46.56 4.48 10.18
N THR A 369 46.83 3.18 10.41
CA THR A 369 47.72 2.76 11.51
C THR A 369 49.15 3.24 11.33
N GLU A 370 49.63 3.37 10.08
CA GLU A 370 50.97 3.90 9.83
C GLU A 370 51.02 5.43 9.98
N LEU A 371 49.96 6.12 9.61
CA LEU A 371 49.83 7.59 9.80
C LEU A 371 49.67 7.98 11.25
N GLU A 372 49.06 7.15 12.08
CA GLU A 372 48.83 7.43 13.52
C GLU A 372 50.12 7.30 14.35
N LYS A 373 51.13 6.60 13.86
CA LYS A 373 52.44 6.44 14.50
C LYS A 373 53.39 7.65 14.31
N LEU A 374 53.03 8.58 13.43
CA LEU A 374 53.85 9.74 13.06
C LEU A 374 53.49 10.98 13.89
#